data_651b1111767b6e554eb8518a10378cc0
#
_entry.id   651b1111767b6e554eb8518a10378cc0
#
_cell.length_a   1.000
_cell.length_b   1.000
_cell.length_c   1.000
_cell.angle_alpha   90.00
_cell.angle_beta   90.00
_cell.angle_gamma   90.00
#
_symmetry.space_group_name_H-M   'P 1'
#
loop_
_entity.id
_entity.type
_entity.pdbx_description
1 polymer ?
#
loop_
_entity_poly.entity_id
_entity_poly.type
_entity_poly.pdbx_seq_one_letter_code
_entity_poly.pdbx_strand_id
1 'polypeptide(L)'
;MDRRGFVGSGMAAGLAGITGAGGALGTLLDRTPGWGPGKTDADGNIRLSSNENPLGISPAAREAVIEAIVDANRYGGRREELMEELARYLGVRTENLTLGFGSTEILQVATQTFQGPNTPLVAAAPTFEDVMDYQDTMPFEVTTIPLTADLQHDVGRMREVASKRPSLVYFCNPNNPTGTITSSADIDAWIAEAPETTTFLMDEAYLEYVTDDTFWPALKWIEERPNVIVIRTFSKIFAMAGLRLGYAVSHPSTAMRLNEHTIQNSPNVLAGAAGIASLKDEGIVERSVAVNEESKAITHQTLDELGLEYLPTNTNFLMHRINGDLGTYRSRMAEAGLLVGRNFPPMLDHNRLSFGLPDEMDRWAETIKNFRRKGWI
;
A
#
# COMPACT_ATOMS: atom_id res chain seq x y z
N MET A 1 6.68 -46.92 -15.04
CA MET A 1 5.63 -46.74 -14.01
C MET A 1 4.49 -45.95 -14.62
N ASP A 2 3.41 -46.65 -14.82
CA ASP A 2 2.28 -46.29 -15.70
C ASP A 2 1.36 -45.22 -15.03
N ARG A 3 1.07 -44.14 -15.76
CA ARG A 3 0.24 -42.98 -15.30
C ARG A 3 -1.26 -43.17 -15.64
N ARG A 4 -1.75 -44.40 -15.75
CA ARG A 4 -3.13 -44.71 -16.15
C ARG A 4 -3.98 -45.39 -15.09
N GLY A 5 -3.91 -44.96 -13.83
CA GLY A 5 -4.60 -45.64 -12.73
C GLY A 5 -5.40 -44.73 -11.76
N PHE A 6 -5.88 -43.55 -12.18
CA PHE A 6 -6.65 -42.69 -11.26
C PHE A 6 -7.86 -42.00 -11.89
N VAL A 7 -8.65 -42.74 -12.65
CA VAL A 7 -10.01 -42.26 -13.02
C VAL A 7 -10.94 -43.48 -13.03
N GLY A 8 -11.70 -43.65 -12.01
CA GLY A 8 -12.81 -44.62 -12.01
C GLY A 8 -13.24 -45.09 -10.65
N SER A 9 -14.05 -44.33 -9.96
CA SER A 9 -15.18 -44.80 -9.15
C SER A 9 -15.84 -43.64 -8.39
N GLY A 10 -17.08 -43.38 -8.66
CA GLY A 10 -17.99 -42.70 -7.79
C GLY A 10 -18.49 -41.35 -8.28
N MET A 11 -19.36 -41.31 -9.26
CA MET A 11 -20.32 -40.22 -9.43
C MET A 11 -21.57 -40.71 -10.13
N ALA A 12 -22.53 -41.07 -9.33
CA ALA A 12 -23.94 -41.08 -9.70
C ALA A 12 -24.75 -40.77 -8.46
N ALA A 13 -24.96 -39.47 -8.19
CA ALA A 13 -26.07 -38.99 -7.34
C ALA A 13 -26.22 -37.48 -7.48
N GLY A 14 -27.32 -37.03 -8.10
CA GLY A 14 -27.98 -35.81 -7.72
C GLY A 14 -27.73 -34.54 -8.52
N LEU A 15 -28.13 -34.52 -9.81
CA LEU A 15 -28.60 -33.30 -10.47
C LEU A 15 -30.09 -33.14 -10.22
N ALA A 16 -30.44 -32.46 -9.13
CA ALA A 16 -31.81 -31.99 -8.89
C ALA A 16 -31.73 -30.61 -8.24
N GLY A 17 -32.06 -29.57 -9.01
CA GLY A 17 -32.63 -28.34 -8.49
C GLY A 17 -31.66 -27.31 -7.94
N ILE A 18 -31.01 -26.51 -8.78
CA ILE A 18 -30.49 -25.20 -8.39
C ILE A 18 -31.27 -24.13 -9.19
N THR A 19 -32.47 -23.85 -8.75
CA THR A 19 -33.19 -22.60 -9.07
C THR A 19 -33.21 -21.82 -7.75
N GLY A 20 -32.22 -20.94 -7.51
CA GLY A 20 -32.16 -20.15 -6.30
C GLY A 20 -30.75 -19.66 -5.91
N ALA A 21 -29.86 -19.49 -6.90
CA ALA A 21 -28.45 -19.19 -6.59
C ALA A 21 -28.19 -17.79 -5.98
N GLY A 22 -29.09 -16.82 -6.14
CA GLY A 22 -28.90 -15.47 -5.58
C GLY A 22 -29.08 -15.36 -4.06
N GLY A 23 -30.01 -16.14 -3.49
CA GLY A 23 -30.30 -16.12 -2.03
C GLY A 23 -29.32 -16.92 -1.19
N ALA A 24 -28.68 -17.96 -1.75
CA ALA A 24 -27.77 -18.83 -1.02
C ALA A 24 -26.37 -18.22 -0.83
N LEU A 25 -25.88 -17.44 -1.80
CA LEU A 25 -24.57 -16.77 -1.71
C LEU A 25 -24.60 -15.63 -0.67
N GLY A 26 -25.66 -14.81 -0.66
CA GLY A 26 -25.87 -13.76 0.33
C GLY A 26 -25.91 -14.30 1.77
N THR A 27 -26.64 -15.39 2.00
CA THR A 27 -26.72 -16.04 3.32
C THR A 27 -25.42 -16.76 3.75
N LEU A 28 -24.59 -17.20 2.81
CA LEU A 28 -23.28 -17.78 3.11
C LEU A 28 -22.29 -16.70 3.58
N LEU A 29 -22.28 -15.55 2.92
CA LEU A 29 -21.44 -14.41 3.25
C LEU A 29 -21.85 -13.74 4.57
N ASP A 30 -23.15 -13.67 4.88
CA ASP A 30 -23.65 -13.16 6.16
C ASP A 30 -23.36 -14.12 7.35
N ARG A 31 -23.10 -15.39 7.07
CA ARG A 31 -22.84 -16.41 8.11
C ARG A 31 -21.36 -16.70 8.36
N THR A 32 -20.46 -16.10 7.56
CA THR A 32 -19.02 -16.31 7.77
C THR A 32 -18.56 -15.39 8.90
N PRO A 33 -18.25 -15.90 10.10
CA PRO A 33 -17.67 -15.08 11.15
C PRO A 33 -16.38 -14.46 10.64
N GLY A 34 -16.24 -13.19 10.71
CA GLY A 34 -14.99 -12.54 10.33
C GLY A 34 -15.08 -11.61 9.11
N TRP A 35 -16.21 -11.45 8.44
CA TRP A 35 -16.35 -10.53 7.29
C TRP A 35 -17.04 -9.22 7.67
N GLY A 36 -16.29 -8.13 7.68
CA GLY A 36 -16.74 -6.76 7.97
C GLY A 36 -15.62 -5.91 8.56
N PRO A 37 -15.83 -4.60 8.71
CA PRO A 37 -14.85 -3.69 9.29
C PRO A 37 -14.37 -4.17 10.68
N GLY A 38 -13.11 -3.91 11.01
CA GLY A 38 -12.56 -4.12 12.34
C GLY A 38 -12.58 -5.56 12.81
N LYS A 39 -12.21 -6.52 11.98
CA LYS A 39 -12.22 -7.91 12.40
C LYS A 39 -10.84 -8.43 12.73
N THR A 40 -10.81 -9.23 13.81
CA THR A 40 -9.66 -9.98 14.26
C THR A 40 -9.21 -10.99 13.20
N ASP A 41 -7.95 -11.39 13.27
CA ASP A 41 -7.44 -12.54 12.52
C ASP A 41 -8.10 -13.87 12.98
N ALA A 42 -7.67 -14.99 12.41
CA ALA A 42 -8.21 -16.31 12.75
C ALA A 42 -8.04 -16.68 14.24
N ASP A 43 -7.06 -16.08 14.91
CA ASP A 43 -6.76 -16.31 16.34
C ASP A 43 -7.43 -15.28 17.27
N GLY A 44 -8.21 -14.34 16.71
CA GLY A 44 -8.93 -13.31 17.46
C GLY A 44 -8.10 -12.06 17.77
N ASN A 45 -6.96 -11.85 17.10
CA ASN A 45 -6.12 -10.67 17.30
C ASN A 45 -6.53 -9.52 16.42
N ILE A 46 -6.47 -8.30 16.93
CA ILE A 46 -6.58 -7.04 16.17
C ILE A 46 -5.26 -6.78 15.44
N ARG A 47 -5.33 -6.48 14.13
CA ARG A 47 -4.17 -6.27 13.27
C ARG A 47 -3.86 -4.79 13.12
N LEU A 48 -2.85 -4.31 13.87
CA LEU A 48 -2.34 -2.94 13.82
C LEU A 48 -0.89 -2.89 13.28
N SER A 49 -0.55 -3.76 12.32
CA SER A 49 0.85 -4.00 11.90
C SER A 49 1.15 -3.73 10.42
N SER A 50 0.13 -3.65 9.56
CA SER A 50 0.34 -3.78 8.10
C SER A 50 -0.18 -2.60 7.29
N ASN A 51 -0.55 -1.49 7.92
CA ASN A 51 -1.06 -0.29 7.27
C ASN A 51 -2.26 -0.60 6.35
N GLU A 52 -3.13 -1.50 6.80
CA GLU A 52 -4.38 -1.83 6.13
C GLU A 52 -5.46 -0.80 6.49
N ASN A 53 -6.46 -0.63 5.65
CA ASN A 53 -7.63 0.18 5.98
C ASN A 53 -8.64 -0.70 6.74
N PRO A 54 -8.95 -0.40 8.01
CA PRO A 54 -9.76 -1.27 8.86
C PRO A 54 -11.25 -1.31 8.46
N LEU A 55 -11.72 -0.38 7.63
CA LEU A 55 -13.10 -0.39 7.14
C LEU A 55 -13.42 -1.59 6.23
N GLY A 56 -12.39 -2.21 5.61
CA GLY A 56 -12.61 -3.18 4.55
C GLY A 56 -13.10 -2.53 3.25
N ILE A 57 -13.24 -3.33 2.20
CA ILE A 57 -13.72 -2.83 0.90
C ILE A 57 -15.14 -2.26 1.01
N SER A 58 -15.47 -1.27 0.18
CA SER A 58 -16.80 -0.63 0.18
C SER A 58 -17.90 -1.65 -0.14
N PRO A 59 -19.15 -1.40 0.29
CA PRO A 59 -20.27 -2.25 -0.07
C PRO A 59 -20.42 -2.45 -1.58
N ALA A 60 -20.23 -1.39 -2.37
CA ALA A 60 -20.28 -1.46 -3.83
C ALA A 60 -19.16 -2.34 -4.41
N ALA A 61 -17.94 -2.21 -3.90
CA ALA A 61 -16.82 -3.06 -4.31
C ALA A 61 -17.05 -4.53 -3.92
N ARG A 62 -17.63 -4.79 -2.74
CA ARG A 62 -17.96 -6.15 -2.30
C ARG A 62 -19.01 -6.79 -3.20
N GLU A 63 -20.06 -6.08 -3.55
CA GLU A 63 -21.10 -6.56 -4.47
C GLU A 63 -20.50 -6.87 -5.85
N ALA A 64 -19.70 -5.96 -6.39
CA ALA A 64 -19.03 -6.16 -7.67
C ALA A 64 -18.11 -7.40 -7.68
N VAL A 65 -17.42 -7.71 -6.57
CA VAL A 65 -16.61 -8.94 -6.42
C VAL A 65 -17.51 -10.18 -6.45
N ILE A 66 -18.64 -10.16 -5.73
CA ILE A 66 -19.58 -11.27 -5.68
C ILE A 66 -20.15 -11.56 -7.07
N GLU A 67 -20.53 -10.52 -7.80
CA GLU A 67 -21.04 -10.65 -9.17
C GLU A 67 -19.95 -11.17 -10.13
N ALA A 68 -18.72 -10.70 -9.99
CA ALA A 68 -17.61 -11.07 -10.86
C ALA A 68 -17.05 -12.48 -10.61
N ILE A 69 -17.41 -13.16 -9.51
CA ILE A 69 -16.84 -14.48 -9.18
C ILE A 69 -17.20 -15.54 -10.22
N VAL A 70 -18.30 -15.38 -10.94
CA VAL A 70 -18.72 -16.29 -12.01
C VAL A 70 -17.76 -16.27 -13.20
N ASP A 71 -17.01 -15.17 -13.36
CA ASP A 71 -16.02 -14.97 -14.43
C ASP A 71 -14.60 -15.37 -14.03
N ALA A 72 -14.39 -15.93 -12.83
CA ALA A 72 -13.08 -16.29 -12.31
C ALA A 72 -12.33 -17.32 -13.18
N ASN A 73 -13.04 -18.04 -14.06
CA ASN A 73 -12.45 -18.97 -15.03
C ASN A 73 -12.08 -18.32 -16.39
N ARG A 74 -12.17 -16.98 -16.50
CA ARG A 74 -11.86 -16.22 -17.71
C ARG A 74 -10.66 -15.30 -17.51
N TYR A 75 -9.90 -15.10 -18.58
CA TYR A 75 -8.89 -14.03 -18.63
C TYR A 75 -9.53 -12.68 -18.98
N GLY A 76 -8.82 -11.59 -18.69
CA GLY A 76 -9.18 -10.26 -19.16
C GLY A 76 -9.56 -9.25 -18.08
N GLY A 77 -9.88 -9.66 -16.85
CA GLY A 77 -9.98 -8.82 -15.62
C GLY A 77 -10.69 -7.48 -15.72
N ARG A 78 -11.51 -7.23 -16.77
CA ARG A 78 -12.13 -5.92 -17.07
C ARG A 78 -11.07 -4.80 -17.22
N ARG A 79 -9.89 -5.14 -17.74
CA ARG A 79 -8.73 -4.23 -17.81
C ARG A 79 -9.03 -2.92 -18.51
N GLU A 80 -9.66 -2.96 -19.69
CA GLU A 80 -9.97 -1.78 -20.48
C GLU A 80 -10.93 -0.86 -19.72
N GLU A 81 -12.03 -1.39 -19.18
CA GLU A 81 -12.99 -0.61 -18.39
C GLU A 81 -12.32 0.01 -17.15
N LEU A 82 -11.48 -0.75 -16.45
CA LEU A 82 -10.74 -0.23 -15.30
C LEU A 82 -9.79 0.90 -15.69
N MET A 83 -9.09 0.78 -16.82
CA MET A 83 -8.19 1.84 -17.31
C MET A 83 -8.96 3.09 -17.69
N GLU A 84 -10.13 2.97 -18.32
CA GLU A 84 -11.00 4.10 -18.66
C GLU A 84 -11.52 4.81 -17.39
N GLU A 85 -11.98 4.04 -16.39
CA GLU A 85 -12.45 4.60 -15.12
C GLU A 85 -11.32 5.31 -14.36
N LEU A 86 -10.15 4.68 -14.32
CA LEU A 86 -8.97 5.23 -13.64
C LEU A 86 -8.47 6.49 -14.36
N ALA A 87 -8.43 6.48 -15.69
CA ALA A 87 -8.05 7.64 -16.49
C ALA A 87 -8.98 8.84 -16.22
N ARG A 88 -10.31 8.59 -16.13
CA ARG A 88 -11.30 9.61 -15.80
C ARG A 88 -11.12 10.12 -14.36
N TYR A 89 -10.93 9.22 -13.41
CA TYR A 89 -10.71 9.57 -11.98
C TYR A 89 -9.48 10.47 -11.80
N LEU A 90 -8.40 10.19 -12.54
CA LEU A 90 -7.13 10.91 -12.44
C LEU A 90 -7.03 12.13 -13.36
N GLY A 91 -7.92 12.27 -14.34
CA GLY A 91 -7.83 13.31 -15.38
C GLY A 91 -6.66 13.10 -16.36
N VAL A 92 -6.31 11.84 -16.65
CA VAL A 92 -5.21 11.47 -17.58
C VAL A 92 -5.75 10.62 -18.73
N ARG A 93 -4.88 10.25 -19.69
CA ARG A 93 -5.23 9.32 -20.78
C ARG A 93 -4.94 7.89 -20.38
N THR A 94 -5.62 6.93 -20.98
CA THR A 94 -5.36 5.50 -20.76
C THR A 94 -3.94 5.08 -21.11
N GLU A 95 -3.32 5.74 -22.08
CA GLU A 95 -1.94 5.52 -22.49
C GLU A 95 -0.90 5.94 -21.44
N ASN A 96 -1.31 6.73 -20.45
CA ASN A 96 -0.45 7.09 -19.33
C ASN A 96 -0.39 5.99 -18.26
N LEU A 97 -1.23 4.96 -18.34
CA LEU A 97 -1.47 4.00 -17.25
C LEU A 97 -0.72 2.68 -17.45
N THR A 98 -0.20 2.18 -16.34
CA THR A 98 0.30 0.80 -16.20
C THR A 98 -0.36 0.17 -14.99
N LEU A 99 -1.07 -0.96 -15.16
CA LEU A 99 -1.71 -1.69 -14.07
C LEU A 99 -0.81 -2.84 -13.59
N GLY A 100 -0.90 -3.17 -12.29
CA GLY A 100 -0.14 -4.27 -11.69
C GLY A 100 -0.86 -4.95 -10.52
N PHE A 101 -0.35 -6.11 -10.10
CA PHE A 101 -0.77 -6.83 -8.90
C PHE A 101 -0.29 -6.10 -7.63
N GLY A 102 -0.93 -4.97 -7.30
CA GLY A 102 -0.50 -4.00 -6.31
C GLY A 102 0.64 -3.13 -6.84
N SER A 103 0.96 -2.07 -6.07
CA SER A 103 2.11 -1.22 -6.37
C SER A 103 3.45 -1.98 -6.31
N THR A 104 3.53 -3.09 -5.58
CA THR A 104 4.72 -3.94 -5.48
C THR A 104 5.16 -4.46 -6.85
N GLU A 105 4.24 -4.96 -7.69
CA GLU A 105 4.60 -5.36 -9.06
C GLU A 105 5.10 -4.17 -9.87
N ILE A 106 4.48 -3.00 -9.72
CA ILE A 106 4.91 -1.79 -10.42
C ILE A 106 6.34 -1.38 -10.02
N LEU A 107 6.67 -1.45 -8.72
CA LEU A 107 8.03 -1.22 -8.23
C LEU A 107 9.03 -2.20 -8.88
N GLN A 108 8.69 -3.49 -8.93
CA GLN A 108 9.51 -4.51 -9.57
C GLN A 108 9.69 -4.24 -11.06
N VAL A 109 8.60 -3.95 -11.76
CA VAL A 109 8.61 -3.64 -13.20
C VAL A 109 9.44 -2.40 -13.48
N ALA A 110 9.30 -1.33 -12.68
CA ALA A 110 10.10 -0.12 -12.84
C ALA A 110 11.61 -0.41 -12.63
N THR A 111 11.92 -1.24 -11.63
CA THR A 111 13.30 -1.69 -11.38
C THR A 111 13.84 -2.47 -12.58
N GLN A 112 13.10 -3.45 -13.10
CA GLN A 112 13.49 -4.23 -14.29
C GLN A 112 13.69 -3.36 -15.54
N THR A 113 12.88 -2.30 -15.69
CA THR A 113 12.87 -1.44 -16.88
C THR A 113 14.00 -0.41 -16.87
N PHE A 114 14.33 0.15 -15.69
CA PHE A 114 15.19 1.34 -15.58
C PHE A 114 16.52 1.11 -14.84
N GLN A 115 16.68 -0.05 -14.21
CA GLN A 115 17.90 -0.42 -13.48
C GLN A 115 18.86 -1.22 -14.37
N GLY A 116 20.13 -1.21 -13.97
CA GLY A 116 21.17 -1.99 -14.61
C GLY A 116 22.52 -1.81 -13.91
N PRO A 117 23.58 -2.47 -14.37
CA PRO A 117 24.90 -2.41 -13.73
C PRO A 117 25.49 -1.00 -13.60
N ASN A 118 25.05 -0.06 -14.47
CA ASN A 118 25.51 1.32 -14.48
C ASN A 118 24.42 2.33 -14.07
N THR A 119 23.26 1.86 -13.65
CA THR A 119 22.12 2.70 -13.24
C THR A 119 21.68 2.29 -11.84
N PRO A 120 22.30 2.86 -10.78
CA PRO A 120 21.95 2.51 -9.40
C PRO A 120 20.56 3.00 -9.02
N LEU A 121 20.01 2.37 -7.97
CA LEU A 121 18.91 2.91 -7.20
C LEU A 121 19.46 3.88 -6.15
N VAL A 122 18.92 5.08 -6.08
CA VAL A 122 19.16 6.05 -5.00
C VAL A 122 17.87 6.17 -4.20
N ALA A 123 17.90 5.81 -2.93
CA ALA A 123 16.74 5.84 -2.03
C ALA A 123 17.11 6.38 -0.67
N ALA A 124 16.12 6.88 0.08
CA ALA A 124 16.33 7.20 1.49
C ALA A 124 16.41 5.94 2.36
N ALA A 125 16.90 6.07 3.61
CA ALA A 125 16.83 5.03 4.62
C ALA A 125 16.60 5.65 6.01
N PRO A 126 15.58 5.16 6.76
CA PRO A 126 14.62 4.12 6.39
C PRO A 126 13.52 4.61 5.44
N THR A 127 13.11 3.75 4.51
CA THR A 127 11.97 3.94 3.62
C THR A 127 11.31 2.60 3.32
N PHE A 128 10.33 2.52 2.41
CA PHE A 128 9.75 1.25 2.01
C PHE A 128 10.77 0.42 1.22
N GLU A 129 11.03 -0.80 1.69
CA GLU A 129 12.23 -1.57 1.34
C GLU A 129 12.09 -2.37 0.04
N ASP A 130 10.87 -2.78 -0.35
CA ASP A 130 10.63 -3.71 -1.48
C ASP A 130 11.43 -3.35 -2.74
N VAL A 131 11.54 -2.06 -3.08
CA VAL A 131 12.27 -1.61 -4.26
C VAL A 131 13.79 -1.88 -4.17
N MET A 132 14.32 -1.93 -2.96
CA MET A 132 15.75 -2.18 -2.69
C MET A 132 16.05 -3.69 -2.65
N ASP A 133 15.12 -4.49 -2.15
CA ASP A 133 15.30 -5.92 -1.96
C ASP A 133 15.44 -6.68 -3.29
N TYR A 134 15.01 -6.08 -4.40
CA TYR A 134 15.21 -6.66 -5.74
C TYR A 134 16.69 -6.78 -6.13
N GLN A 135 17.63 -6.07 -5.48
CA GLN A 135 19.07 -6.24 -5.69
C GLN A 135 19.57 -7.68 -5.42
N ASP A 136 18.85 -8.43 -4.58
CA ASP A 136 19.19 -9.82 -4.27
C ASP A 136 18.99 -10.75 -5.48
N THR A 137 18.18 -10.32 -6.46
CA THR A 137 17.85 -11.12 -7.65
C THR A 137 18.19 -10.43 -8.97
N MET A 138 18.50 -9.14 -8.95
CA MET A 138 18.85 -8.35 -10.13
C MET A 138 20.16 -7.59 -9.92
N PRO A 139 21.04 -7.52 -10.96
CA PRO A 139 22.37 -6.94 -10.81
C PRO A 139 22.35 -5.41 -10.89
N PHE A 140 21.96 -4.74 -9.83
CA PHE A 140 22.08 -3.29 -9.69
C PHE A 140 22.58 -2.88 -8.31
N GLU A 141 23.13 -1.68 -8.21
CA GLU A 141 23.63 -1.09 -6.99
C GLU A 141 22.53 -0.29 -6.29
N VAL A 142 22.42 -0.43 -4.98
CA VAL A 142 21.58 0.41 -4.12
C VAL A 142 22.44 1.37 -3.33
N THR A 143 22.16 2.67 -3.44
CA THR A 143 22.79 3.71 -2.62
C THR A 143 21.72 4.32 -1.72
N THR A 144 21.81 4.08 -0.42
CA THR A 144 20.90 4.65 0.56
C THR A 144 21.44 5.94 1.16
N ILE A 145 20.56 6.93 1.33
CA ILE A 145 20.84 8.22 1.94
C ILE A 145 20.04 8.31 3.25
N PRO A 146 20.68 8.57 4.39
CA PRO A 146 19.96 8.78 5.64
C PRO A 146 18.92 9.90 5.49
N LEU A 147 17.77 9.74 6.14
CA LEU A 147 16.80 10.83 6.28
C LEU A 147 17.44 12.01 7.05
N THR A 148 16.89 13.19 6.86
CA THR A 148 17.27 14.39 7.63
C THR A 148 16.93 14.24 9.11
N ALA A 149 17.32 15.21 9.95
CA ALA A 149 16.95 15.23 11.37
C ALA A 149 15.42 15.26 11.57
N ASP A 150 14.68 15.85 10.62
CA ASP A 150 13.21 15.91 10.64
C ASP A 150 12.58 14.69 9.93
N LEU A 151 13.38 13.65 9.68
CA LEU A 151 12.97 12.39 9.04
C LEU A 151 12.35 12.55 7.64
N GLN A 152 12.78 13.58 6.92
CA GLN A 152 12.44 13.82 5.51
C GLN A 152 13.53 13.25 4.61
N HIS A 153 13.23 13.02 3.33
CA HIS A 153 14.24 12.70 2.34
C HIS A 153 15.25 13.86 2.23
N ASP A 154 16.53 13.57 2.32
CA ASP A 154 17.57 14.55 2.03
C ASP A 154 17.71 14.73 0.51
N VAL A 155 16.81 15.54 -0.06
CA VAL A 155 16.72 15.78 -1.50
C VAL A 155 18.05 16.29 -2.07
N GLY A 156 18.74 17.17 -1.32
CA GLY A 156 20.03 17.73 -1.73
C GLY A 156 21.10 16.63 -1.86
N ARG A 157 21.19 15.77 -0.86
CA ARG A 157 22.16 14.66 -0.86
C ARG A 157 21.82 13.59 -1.89
N MET A 158 20.54 13.24 -2.03
CA MET A 158 20.07 12.31 -3.06
C MET A 158 20.41 12.84 -4.46
N ARG A 159 20.19 14.14 -4.72
CA ARG A 159 20.52 14.81 -5.96
C ARG A 159 22.05 14.78 -6.24
N GLU A 160 22.88 15.09 -5.24
CA GLU A 160 24.35 15.02 -5.36
C GLU A 160 24.80 13.62 -5.82
N VAL A 161 24.21 12.57 -5.26
CA VAL A 161 24.57 11.19 -5.61
C VAL A 161 24.07 10.82 -6.99
N ALA A 162 22.79 11.08 -7.30
CA ALA A 162 22.17 10.73 -8.57
C ALA A 162 22.73 11.51 -9.78
N SER A 163 23.32 12.69 -9.56
CA SER A 163 23.92 13.48 -10.64
C SER A 163 25.21 12.90 -11.22
N LYS A 164 25.82 11.93 -10.56
CA LYS A 164 27.13 11.35 -10.97
C LYS A 164 27.00 10.39 -12.16
N ARG A 165 25.85 9.79 -12.37
CA ARG A 165 25.57 8.83 -13.46
C ARG A 165 24.04 8.64 -13.62
N PRO A 166 23.58 8.05 -14.74
CA PRO A 166 22.18 7.66 -14.86
C PRO A 166 21.69 6.90 -13.62
N SER A 167 20.53 7.23 -13.09
CA SER A 167 20.06 6.68 -11.81
C SER A 167 18.54 6.52 -11.79
N LEU A 168 18.04 5.53 -11.06
CA LEU A 168 16.66 5.48 -10.60
C LEU A 168 16.60 6.06 -9.19
N VAL A 169 15.77 7.07 -8.98
CA VAL A 169 15.60 7.74 -7.68
C VAL A 169 14.24 7.37 -7.13
N TYR A 170 14.19 6.82 -5.93
CA TYR A 170 12.97 6.41 -5.27
C TYR A 170 12.58 7.37 -4.15
N PHE A 171 11.36 7.88 -4.22
CA PHE A 171 10.69 8.64 -3.18
C PHE A 171 9.42 7.91 -2.73
N CYS A 172 9.34 7.52 -1.47
CA CYS A 172 8.10 7.13 -0.80
C CYS A 172 7.59 8.38 -0.05
N ASN A 173 6.58 9.05 -0.58
CA ASN A 173 6.12 10.32 -0.02
C ASN A 173 4.59 10.41 -0.03
N PRO A 174 3.93 10.33 1.13
CA PRO A 174 4.48 10.20 2.50
C PRO A 174 5.30 8.94 2.75
N ASN A 175 6.34 9.05 3.60
CA ASN A 175 7.30 7.98 3.80
C ASN A 175 6.78 6.85 4.70
N ASN A 176 7.07 5.64 4.37
CA ASN A 176 6.89 4.46 5.21
C ASN A 176 8.31 3.93 5.59
N PRO A 177 8.71 3.85 6.89
CA PRO A 177 7.82 3.72 8.05
C PRO A 177 7.55 5.00 8.87
N THR A 178 8.11 6.16 8.53
CA THR A 178 8.10 7.34 9.39
C THR A 178 6.78 8.10 9.40
N GLY A 179 5.99 8.03 8.32
CA GLY A 179 4.74 8.80 8.14
C GLY A 179 4.98 10.26 7.77
N THR A 180 6.24 10.69 7.67
CA THR A 180 6.64 12.07 7.38
C THR A 180 6.52 12.41 5.90
N ILE A 181 6.40 13.70 5.61
CA ILE A 181 6.35 14.26 4.26
C ILE A 181 7.65 15.00 3.96
N THR A 182 8.16 14.81 2.76
CA THR A 182 9.16 15.68 2.15
C THR A 182 8.42 16.69 1.28
N SER A 183 8.79 17.97 1.38
CA SER A 183 8.17 19.05 0.61
C SER A 183 8.15 18.74 -0.88
N SER A 184 6.97 18.82 -1.50
CA SER A 184 6.84 18.66 -2.95
C SER A 184 7.58 19.75 -3.72
N ALA A 185 7.75 20.95 -3.15
CA ALA A 185 8.50 22.02 -3.77
C ALA A 185 10.00 21.68 -3.96
N ASP A 186 10.61 21.01 -2.97
CA ASP A 186 12.02 20.61 -3.04
C ASP A 186 12.23 19.49 -4.08
N ILE A 187 11.30 18.54 -4.13
CA ILE A 187 11.33 17.47 -5.12
C ILE A 187 11.10 18.02 -6.52
N ASP A 188 10.13 18.90 -6.69
CA ASP A 188 9.81 19.56 -7.97
C ASP A 188 10.97 20.37 -8.51
N ALA A 189 11.67 21.13 -7.66
CA ALA A 189 12.85 21.88 -8.06
C ALA A 189 13.94 20.96 -8.62
N TRP A 190 14.07 19.75 -8.11
CA TRP A 190 14.99 18.78 -8.67
C TRP A 190 14.47 18.17 -9.98
N ILE A 191 13.20 17.72 -10.03
CA ILE A 191 12.60 17.15 -11.23
C ILE A 191 12.71 18.13 -12.43
N ALA A 192 12.46 19.43 -12.18
CA ALA A 192 12.50 20.46 -13.21
C ALA A 192 13.87 20.58 -13.91
N GLU A 193 14.97 20.39 -13.16
CA GLU A 193 16.35 20.56 -13.63
C GLU A 193 17.05 19.25 -13.99
N ALA A 194 16.50 18.09 -13.57
CA ALA A 194 17.14 16.80 -13.74
C ALA A 194 17.25 16.40 -15.23
N PRO A 195 18.35 15.76 -15.65
CA PRO A 195 18.42 15.16 -16.98
C PRO A 195 17.47 13.97 -17.10
N GLU A 196 17.02 13.65 -18.31
CA GLU A 196 16.15 12.49 -18.55
C GLU A 196 16.78 11.14 -18.17
N THR A 197 18.09 11.09 -17.99
CA THR A 197 18.82 9.93 -17.50
C THR A 197 18.63 9.67 -15.99
N THR A 198 18.03 10.62 -15.25
CA THR A 198 17.60 10.44 -13.88
C THR A 198 16.11 10.11 -13.89
N THR A 199 15.74 8.87 -13.63
CA THR A 199 14.33 8.45 -13.55
C THR A 199 13.83 8.59 -12.10
N PHE A 200 12.68 9.23 -11.92
CA PHE A 200 12.03 9.42 -10.61
C PHE A 200 10.89 8.44 -10.43
N LEU A 201 10.95 7.67 -9.38
CA LEU A 201 9.92 6.73 -8.95
C LEU A 201 9.23 7.29 -7.70
N MET A 202 8.03 7.88 -7.90
CA MET A 202 7.26 8.60 -6.89
C MET A 202 6.19 7.68 -6.32
N ASP A 203 6.44 7.06 -5.18
CA ASP A 203 5.49 6.19 -4.48
C ASP A 203 4.57 7.04 -3.59
N GLU A 204 3.35 7.25 -4.05
CA GLU A 204 2.29 8.04 -3.41
C GLU A 204 1.21 7.14 -2.80
N ALA A 205 1.59 5.99 -2.22
CA ALA A 205 0.65 5.02 -1.68
C ALA A 205 -0.27 5.55 -0.56
N TYR A 206 0.10 6.66 0.07
CA TYR A 206 -0.64 7.27 1.19
C TYR A 206 -1.20 8.66 0.87
N LEU A 207 -1.21 9.05 -0.39
CA LEU A 207 -1.61 10.38 -0.87
C LEU A 207 -2.92 10.88 -0.26
N GLU A 208 -3.95 10.03 -0.22
CA GLU A 208 -5.30 10.43 0.18
C GLU A 208 -5.44 10.73 1.69
N TYR A 209 -4.45 10.35 2.50
CA TYR A 209 -4.41 10.66 3.94
C TYR A 209 -3.72 11.98 4.27
N VAL A 210 -3.14 12.65 3.26
CA VAL A 210 -2.34 13.86 3.47
C VAL A 210 -3.25 15.06 3.76
N THR A 211 -2.92 15.76 4.83
CA THR A 211 -3.55 17.04 5.21
C THR A 211 -2.56 18.22 5.21
N ASP A 212 -1.28 17.96 4.93
CA ASP A 212 -0.19 18.93 4.89
C ASP A 212 -0.17 19.64 3.52
N ASP A 213 -0.24 20.96 3.51
CA ASP A 213 -0.29 21.81 2.32
C ASP A 213 1.07 21.98 1.62
N THR A 214 2.15 21.46 2.19
CA THR A 214 3.47 21.39 1.54
C THR A 214 3.60 20.21 0.59
N PHE A 215 2.62 19.31 0.60
CA PHE A 215 2.55 18.14 -0.29
C PHE A 215 1.52 18.35 -1.39
N TRP A 216 1.93 18.04 -2.59
CA TRP A 216 1.06 17.86 -3.76
C TRP A 216 1.59 16.74 -4.66
N PRO A 217 0.69 16.07 -5.42
CA PRO A 217 1.07 14.93 -6.26
C PRO A 217 2.07 15.28 -7.36
N ALA A 218 2.98 14.35 -7.67
CA ALA A 218 3.90 14.47 -8.79
C ALA A 218 3.23 14.27 -10.17
N LEU A 219 1.93 14.01 -10.20
CA LEU A 219 1.14 13.74 -11.40
C LEU A 219 1.24 14.88 -12.45
N LYS A 220 1.46 16.12 -12.03
CA LYS A 220 1.65 17.27 -12.92
C LYS A 220 2.83 17.14 -13.88
N TRP A 221 3.82 16.29 -13.55
CA TRP A 221 5.04 16.13 -14.34
C TRP A 221 4.94 15.13 -15.48
N ILE A 222 3.94 14.24 -15.48
CA ILE A 222 3.91 13.09 -16.39
C ILE A 222 3.85 13.42 -17.88
N GLU A 223 3.31 14.58 -18.26
CA GLU A 223 3.23 14.99 -19.66
C GLU A 223 4.53 15.66 -20.15
N GLU A 224 5.22 16.37 -19.27
CA GLU A 224 6.42 17.14 -19.60
C GLU A 224 7.72 16.37 -19.33
N ARG A 225 7.68 15.38 -18.43
CA ARG A 225 8.85 14.66 -17.92
C ARG A 225 8.68 13.14 -18.09
N PRO A 226 9.14 12.56 -19.23
CA PRO A 226 9.07 11.13 -19.47
C PRO A 226 9.79 10.28 -18.44
N ASN A 227 10.70 10.86 -17.66
CA ASN A 227 11.46 10.23 -16.60
C ASN A 227 10.79 10.29 -15.22
N VAL A 228 9.51 10.69 -15.13
CA VAL A 228 8.72 10.67 -13.89
C VAL A 228 7.68 9.56 -13.96
N ILE A 229 7.66 8.71 -12.93
CA ILE A 229 6.72 7.59 -12.76
C ILE A 229 6.05 7.77 -11.41
N VAL A 230 4.75 8.00 -11.39
CA VAL A 230 3.95 8.09 -10.17
C VAL A 230 3.31 6.74 -9.88
N ILE A 231 3.52 6.20 -8.69
CA ILE A 231 2.97 4.90 -8.28
C ILE A 231 1.91 5.11 -7.22
N ARG A 232 0.77 4.43 -7.37
CA ARG A 232 -0.35 4.44 -6.43
C ARG A 232 -0.94 3.04 -6.27
N THR A 233 -1.75 2.87 -5.22
CA THR A 233 -2.30 1.56 -4.87
C THR A 233 -3.73 1.64 -4.40
N PHE A 234 -4.51 0.60 -4.68
CA PHE A 234 -5.82 0.40 -4.06
C PHE A 234 -5.73 -0.26 -2.68
N SER A 235 -4.54 -0.64 -2.24
CA SER A 235 -4.33 -1.36 -0.97
C SER A 235 -4.62 -0.53 0.28
N LYS A 236 -4.56 0.82 0.20
CA LYS A 236 -4.64 1.71 1.35
C LYS A 236 -6.02 2.35 1.44
N ILE A 237 -6.24 3.50 0.81
CA ILE A 237 -7.50 4.24 0.93
C ILE A 237 -8.73 3.43 0.49
N PHE A 238 -8.60 2.61 -0.55
CA PHE A 238 -9.67 1.77 -1.08
C PHE A 238 -9.82 0.40 -0.38
N ALA A 239 -9.02 0.11 0.65
CA ALA A 239 -9.08 -1.12 1.46
C ALA A 239 -8.92 -2.44 0.67
N MET A 240 -8.26 -2.43 -0.47
CA MET A 240 -8.16 -3.58 -1.38
C MET A 240 -6.81 -4.33 -1.28
N ALA A 241 -6.14 -4.29 -0.13
CA ALA A 241 -4.80 -4.87 0.05
C ALA A 241 -4.72 -6.35 -0.38
N GLY A 242 -5.73 -7.16 -0.06
CA GLY A 242 -5.80 -8.57 -0.42
C GLY A 242 -6.16 -8.85 -1.88
N LEU A 243 -6.79 -7.89 -2.59
CA LEU A 243 -7.18 -8.05 -4.00
C LEU A 243 -6.02 -7.78 -4.96
N ARG A 244 -4.95 -7.15 -4.49
CA ARG A 244 -3.72 -6.89 -5.26
C ARG A 244 -3.95 -6.04 -6.51
N LEU A 245 -4.32 -4.77 -6.33
CA LEU A 245 -4.46 -3.80 -7.40
C LEU A 245 -3.63 -2.55 -7.11
N GLY A 246 -2.81 -2.16 -8.09
CA GLY A 246 -2.04 -0.93 -8.09
C GLY A 246 -1.77 -0.46 -9.51
N TYR A 247 -1.24 0.74 -9.64
CA TYR A 247 -1.00 1.32 -10.94
C TYR A 247 0.17 2.33 -10.91
N ALA A 248 0.76 2.55 -12.09
CA ALA A 248 1.61 3.69 -12.33
C ALA A 248 0.94 4.65 -13.32
N VAL A 249 1.30 5.92 -13.19
CA VAL A 249 0.98 6.98 -14.14
C VAL A 249 2.27 7.62 -14.60
N SER A 250 2.49 7.69 -15.92
CA SER A 250 3.69 8.25 -16.50
C SER A 250 3.43 8.76 -17.93
N HIS A 251 4.42 9.38 -18.54
CA HIS A 251 4.35 9.71 -19.96
C HIS A 251 4.08 8.44 -20.79
N PRO A 252 3.30 8.49 -21.90
CA PRO A 252 2.94 7.32 -22.69
C PRO A 252 4.13 6.46 -23.14
N SER A 253 5.26 7.09 -23.50
CA SER A 253 6.47 6.35 -23.89
C SER A 253 7.07 5.54 -22.73
N THR A 254 6.92 6.02 -21.51
CA THR A 254 7.38 5.35 -20.28
C THR A 254 6.41 4.25 -19.86
N ALA A 255 5.10 4.54 -19.92
CA ALA A 255 4.06 3.55 -19.66
C ALA A 255 4.17 2.36 -20.63
N MET A 256 4.46 2.61 -21.91
CA MET A 256 4.70 1.55 -22.90
C MET A 256 5.84 0.63 -22.47
N ARG A 257 6.99 1.19 -22.05
CA ARG A 257 8.15 0.42 -21.56
C ARG A 257 7.85 -0.39 -20.30
N LEU A 258 7.10 0.20 -19.36
CA LEU A 258 6.65 -0.53 -18.16
C LEU A 258 5.73 -1.69 -18.53
N ASN A 259 4.77 -1.46 -19.43
CA ASN A 259 3.81 -2.49 -19.85
C ASN A 259 4.46 -3.68 -20.58
N GLU A 260 5.67 -3.56 -21.14
CA GLU A 260 6.44 -4.65 -21.70
C GLU A 260 6.87 -5.69 -20.64
N HIS A 261 6.98 -5.27 -19.37
CA HIS A 261 7.43 -6.10 -18.26
C HIS A 261 6.31 -6.51 -17.29
N THR A 262 5.08 -5.99 -17.46
CA THR A 262 3.95 -6.38 -16.61
C THR A 262 3.48 -7.79 -16.91
N ILE A 263 2.91 -8.45 -15.89
CA ILE A 263 2.33 -9.77 -16.06
C ILE A 263 1.07 -9.67 -16.93
N GLN A 264 1.01 -10.51 -17.96
CA GLN A 264 -0.16 -10.59 -18.84
C GLN A 264 -1.43 -10.95 -18.06
N ASN A 265 -2.57 -10.42 -18.51
CA ASN A 265 -3.87 -10.62 -17.87
C ASN A 265 -3.97 -10.09 -16.44
N SER A 266 -3.11 -9.12 -16.07
CA SER A 266 -3.24 -8.32 -14.85
C SER A 266 -4.21 -7.15 -15.10
N PRO A 267 -5.06 -6.75 -14.11
CA PRO A 267 -5.30 -7.42 -12.84
C PRO A 267 -6.23 -8.64 -12.96
N ASN A 268 -6.41 -9.39 -11.86
CA ASN A 268 -7.42 -10.45 -11.81
C ASN A 268 -8.84 -9.85 -11.89
N VAL A 269 -9.82 -10.68 -12.30
CA VAL A 269 -11.20 -10.26 -12.57
C VAL A 269 -11.88 -9.62 -11.35
N LEU A 270 -11.62 -10.14 -10.14
CA LEU A 270 -12.22 -9.64 -8.90
C LEU A 270 -11.64 -8.28 -8.51
N ALA A 271 -10.33 -8.11 -8.66
CA ALA A 271 -9.67 -6.83 -8.43
C ALA A 271 -10.12 -5.76 -9.43
N GLY A 272 -10.29 -6.13 -10.71
CA GLY A 272 -10.83 -5.24 -11.73
C GLY A 272 -12.23 -4.75 -11.41
N ALA A 273 -13.13 -5.68 -11.06
CA ALA A 273 -14.51 -5.35 -10.68
C ALA A 273 -14.58 -4.46 -9.43
N ALA A 274 -13.84 -4.82 -8.38
CA ALA A 274 -13.76 -4.02 -7.15
C ALA A 274 -13.16 -2.64 -7.39
N GLY A 275 -12.10 -2.53 -8.21
CA GLY A 275 -11.46 -1.27 -8.55
C GLY A 275 -12.40 -0.31 -9.25
N ILE A 276 -13.12 -0.78 -10.26
CA ILE A 276 -14.13 0.01 -10.99
C ILE A 276 -15.22 0.51 -10.03
N ALA A 277 -15.75 -0.38 -9.18
CA ALA A 277 -16.79 -0.01 -8.22
C ALA A 277 -16.27 0.99 -7.17
N SER A 278 -15.03 0.83 -6.71
CA SER A 278 -14.41 1.75 -5.76
C SER A 278 -14.17 3.15 -6.34
N LEU A 279 -13.77 3.25 -7.62
CA LEU A 279 -13.56 4.54 -8.29
C LEU A 279 -14.90 5.29 -8.53
N LYS A 280 -16.01 4.58 -8.61
CA LYS A 280 -17.37 5.14 -8.74
C LYS A 280 -18.03 5.49 -7.41
N ASP A 281 -17.46 5.07 -6.29
CA ASP A 281 -17.93 5.39 -4.93
C ASP A 281 -17.34 6.74 -4.47
N GLU A 282 -18.07 7.84 -4.76
CA GLU A 282 -17.63 9.22 -4.47
C GLU A 282 -17.33 9.49 -2.99
N GLY A 283 -17.84 8.68 -2.07
CA GLY A 283 -17.65 8.89 -0.62
C GLY A 283 -16.61 7.98 0.04
N ILE A 284 -15.91 7.13 -0.71
CA ILE A 284 -14.99 6.14 -0.11
C ILE A 284 -13.75 6.77 0.53
N VAL A 285 -13.22 7.81 -0.11
CA VAL A 285 -12.03 8.54 0.39
C VAL A 285 -12.38 9.28 1.68
N GLU A 286 -13.46 10.07 1.67
CA GLU A 286 -13.92 10.85 2.82
C GLU A 286 -14.23 9.96 4.02
N ARG A 287 -14.90 8.83 3.81
CA ARG A 287 -15.20 7.87 4.90
C ARG A 287 -13.92 7.27 5.48
N SER A 288 -12.98 6.88 4.63
CA SER A 288 -11.72 6.28 5.06
C SER A 288 -10.84 7.30 5.81
N VAL A 289 -10.76 8.53 5.31
CA VAL A 289 -10.03 9.63 5.98
C VAL A 289 -10.66 9.96 7.32
N ALA A 290 -11.99 10.07 7.40
CA ALA A 290 -12.69 10.40 8.65
C ALA A 290 -12.39 9.40 9.76
N VAL A 291 -12.47 8.09 9.47
CA VAL A 291 -12.15 7.04 10.45
C VAL A 291 -10.66 7.05 10.82
N ASN A 292 -9.78 7.30 9.84
CA ASN A 292 -8.34 7.42 10.08
C ASN A 292 -8.03 8.58 11.05
N GLU A 293 -8.64 9.74 10.86
CA GLU A 293 -8.43 10.91 11.71
C GLU A 293 -8.97 10.71 13.12
N GLU A 294 -10.13 10.04 13.29
CA GLU A 294 -10.65 9.67 14.59
C GLU A 294 -9.69 8.73 15.33
N SER A 295 -9.24 7.68 14.68
CA SER A 295 -8.29 6.70 15.22
C SER A 295 -6.92 7.33 15.55
N LYS A 296 -6.46 8.24 14.70
CA LYS A 296 -5.25 9.05 14.92
C LYS A 296 -5.40 9.93 16.17
N ALA A 297 -6.55 10.58 16.35
CA ALA A 297 -6.81 11.43 17.51
C ALA A 297 -6.77 10.63 18.83
N ILE A 298 -7.40 9.45 18.89
CA ILE A 298 -7.33 8.54 20.05
C ILE A 298 -5.88 8.17 20.36
N THR A 299 -5.10 7.87 19.31
CA THR A 299 -3.70 7.48 19.43
C THR A 299 -2.85 8.62 20.00
N HIS A 300 -2.96 9.84 19.43
CA HIS A 300 -2.24 11.02 19.87
C HIS A 300 -2.58 11.35 21.33
N GLN A 301 -3.88 11.41 21.67
CA GLN A 301 -4.31 11.68 23.04
C GLN A 301 -3.70 10.66 24.02
N THR A 302 -3.67 9.38 23.66
CA THR A 302 -3.12 8.34 24.52
C THR A 302 -1.60 8.48 24.70
N LEU A 303 -0.86 8.78 23.65
CA LEU A 303 0.59 8.97 23.72
C LEU A 303 0.95 10.22 24.50
N ASP A 304 0.22 11.34 24.33
CA ASP A 304 0.36 12.58 25.10
C ASP A 304 0.11 12.36 26.60
N GLU A 305 -0.97 11.64 26.97
CA GLU A 305 -1.28 11.28 28.36
C GLU A 305 -0.16 10.44 29.00
N LEU A 306 0.51 9.62 28.22
CA LEU A 306 1.62 8.78 28.67
C LEU A 306 2.99 9.47 28.59
N GLY A 307 3.08 10.66 28.00
CA GLY A 307 4.34 11.35 27.73
C GLY A 307 5.28 10.54 26.84
N LEU A 308 4.74 9.85 25.83
CA LEU A 308 5.49 9.07 24.84
C LEU A 308 5.66 9.89 23.56
N GLU A 309 6.89 9.99 23.08
CA GLU A 309 7.21 10.66 21.83
C GLU A 309 6.64 9.89 20.64
N TYR A 310 6.15 10.62 19.64
CA TYR A 310 5.72 10.07 18.36
C TYR A 310 6.04 11.02 17.22
N LEU A 311 6.12 10.46 16.01
CA LEU A 311 6.39 11.23 14.81
C LEU A 311 5.09 11.79 14.23
N PRO A 312 5.13 13.02 13.66
CA PRO A 312 4.00 13.54 12.89
C PRO A 312 3.71 12.59 11.71
N THR A 313 2.42 12.40 11.39
CA THR A 313 2.05 11.46 10.34
C THR A 313 0.98 12.02 9.41
N ASN A 314 1.16 11.72 8.12
CA ASN A 314 0.21 11.95 7.04
C ASN A 314 -0.16 10.62 6.35
N THR A 315 -0.33 9.56 7.16
CA THR A 315 -0.62 8.20 6.68
C THR A 315 -1.68 7.54 7.56
N ASN A 316 -1.96 6.27 7.32
CA ASN A 316 -2.82 5.44 8.19
C ASN A 316 -2.02 4.69 9.27
N PHE A 317 -0.89 5.23 9.70
CA PHE A 317 -0.05 4.72 10.78
C PHE A 317 0.80 5.84 11.37
N LEU A 318 1.42 5.61 12.52
CA LEU A 318 2.48 6.46 13.05
C LEU A 318 3.62 5.62 13.65
N MET A 319 4.77 6.27 13.87
CA MET A 319 5.86 5.74 14.71
C MET A 319 5.81 6.40 16.07
N HIS A 320 5.78 5.61 17.14
CA HIS A 320 5.92 6.11 18.51
C HIS A 320 7.07 5.43 19.23
N ARG A 321 7.71 6.18 20.13
CA ARG A 321 8.81 5.66 20.93
C ARG A 321 8.29 4.72 22.01
N ILE A 322 9.07 3.71 22.33
CA ILE A 322 8.88 2.83 23.48
C ILE A 322 10.13 2.88 24.36
N ASN A 323 9.92 2.86 25.68
CA ASN A 323 11.02 2.80 26.65
C ASN A 323 11.31 1.34 26.99
N GLY A 324 12.00 0.63 26.09
CA GLY A 324 12.31 -0.78 26.31
C GLY A 324 12.64 -1.52 25.02
N ASP A 325 12.78 -2.84 25.13
CA ASP A 325 13.03 -3.72 23.98
C ASP A 325 11.77 -3.88 23.12
N LEU A 326 11.87 -3.52 21.84
CA LEU A 326 10.76 -3.58 20.90
C LEU A 326 10.25 -5.02 20.69
N GLY A 327 11.12 -6.01 20.72
CA GLY A 327 10.73 -7.42 20.61
C GLY A 327 9.83 -7.85 21.76
N THR A 328 10.23 -7.49 22.98
CA THR A 328 9.43 -7.74 24.21
C THR A 328 8.10 -6.98 24.17
N TYR A 329 8.10 -5.71 23.74
CA TYR A 329 6.88 -4.92 23.58
C TYR A 329 5.89 -5.60 22.61
N ARG A 330 6.36 -6.00 21.44
CA ARG A 330 5.55 -6.69 20.44
C ARG A 330 4.99 -8.02 20.95
N SER A 331 5.79 -8.80 21.65
CA SER A 331 5.32 -10.08 22.25
C SER A 331 4.21 -9.84 23.27
N ARG A 332 4.36 -8.83 24.14
CA ARG A 332 3.33 -8.48 25.14
C ARG A 332 2.06 -7.92 24.49
N MET A 333 2.19 -7.15 23.40
CA MET A 333 1.03 -6.70 22.63
C MET A 333 0.29 -7.90 22.00
N ALA A 334 1.01 -8.84 21.41
CA ALA A 334 0.42 -10.06 20.84
C ALA A 334 -0.28 -10.91 21.92
N GLU A 335 0.30 -11.07 23.13
CA GLU A 335 -0.35 -11.72 24.27
C GLU A 335 -1.64 -11.00 24.70
N ALA A 336 -1.73 -9.68 24.48
CA ALA A 336 -2.95 -8.90 24.72
C ALA A 336 -3.94 -8.93 23.53
N GLY A 337 -3.64 -9.67 22.46
CA GLY A 337 -4.47 -9.78 21.25
C GLY A 337 -4.32 -8.61 20.29
N LEU A 338 -3.16 -7.93 20.28
CA LEU A 338 -2.85 -6.80 19.42
C LEU A 338 -1.57 -7.05 18.63
N LEU A 339 -1.66 -7.17 17.31
CA LEU A 339 -0.50 -7.34 16.43
C LEU A 339 -0.01 -5.97 15.93
N VAL A 340 1.12 -5.50 16.46
CA VAL A 340 1.74 -4.21 16.10
C VAL A 340 2.92 -4.38 15.16
N GLY A 341 3.41 -3.28 14.56
CA GLY A 341 4.44 -3.27 13.52
C GLY A 341 5.76 -3.94 13.91
N ARG A 342 6.49 -4.38 12.89
CA ARG A 342 7.84 -4.97 13.04
C ARG A 342 8.90 -3.93 13.39
N ASN A 343 10.13 -4.38 13.56
CA ASN A 343 11.30 -3.51 13.69
C ASN A 343 11.63 -2.87 12.35
N PHE A 344 12.05 -1.59 12.39
CA PHE A 344 12.50 -0.81 11.24
C PHE A 344 13.87 -0.18 11.54
N PRO A 345 14.98 -0.91 11.33
CA PRO A 345 16.29 -0.33 11.55
C PRO A 345 16.52 0.95 10.73
N PRO A 346 17.20 1.97 11.26
CA PRO A 346 17.86 2.00 12.56
C PRO A 346 16.94 2.37 13.75
N MET A 347 15.64 2.57 13.55
CA MET A 347 14.66 3.05 14.55
C MET A 347 14.18 1.90 15.46
N LEU A 348 15.11 1.29 16.21
CA LEU A 348 14.80 0.11 17.03
C LEU A 348 14.10 0.41 18.35
N ASP A 349 13.98 1.67 18.72
CA ASP A 349 13.24 2.19 19.89
C ASP A 349 11.86 2.73 19.54
N HIS A 350 11.44 2.58 18.27
CA HIS A 350 10.12 3.02 17.80
C HIS A 350 9.30 1.84 17.30
N ASN A 351 8.02 1.84 17.65
CA ASN A 351 7.03 0.94 17.06
C ASN A 351 6.20 1.66 16.00
N ARG A 352 6.04 1.06 14.82
CA ARG A 352 5.05 1.51 13.85
C ARG A 352 3.70 0.92 14.20
N LEU A 353 2.73 1.76 14.50
CA LEU A 353 1.35 1.42 14.83
C LEU A 353 0.46 1.82 13.66
N SER A 354 -0.17 0.85 13.01
CA SER A 354 -1.23 1.12 12.02
C SER A 354 -2.52 1.48 12.75
N PHE A 355 -3.30 2.41 12.19
CA PHE A 355 -4.58 2.77 12.78
C PHE A 355 -5.64 1.72 12.45
N GLY A 356 -6.28 1.19 13.49
CA GLY A 356 -7.47 0.36 13.43
C GLY A 356 -8.75 1.20 13.44
N LEU A 357 -9.89 0.57 13.67
CA LEU A 357 -11.13 1.28 13.98
C LEU A 357 -11.02 2.00 15.32
N PRO A 358 -11.83 3.05 15.58
CA PRO A 358 -11.78 3.78 16.86
C PRO A 358 -11.87 2.86 18.09
N ASP A 359 -12.76 1.88 18.12
CA ASP A 359 -12.88 0.90 19.22
C ASP A 359 -11.67 -0.03 19.35
N GLU A 360 -11.01 -0.36 18.24
CA GLU A 360 -9.75 -1.09 18.25
C GLU A 360 -8.60 -0.25 18.80
N MET A 361 -8.59 1.05 18.51
CA MET A 361 -7.62 1.99 19.06
C MET A 361 -7.86 2.28 20.54
N ASP A 362 -9.10 2.30 21.00
CA ASP A 362 -9.44 2.36 22.43
C ASP A 362 -8.89 1.14 23.18
N ARG A 363 -9.02 -0.04 22.60
CA ARG A 363 -8.44 -1.26 23.20
C ARG A 363 -6.92 -1.22 23.25
N TRP A 364 -6.27 -0.71 22.19
CA TRP A 364 -4.82 -0.48 22.19
C TRP A 364 -4.45 0.54 23.27
N ALA A 365 -5.18 1.64 23.40
CA ALA A 365 -4.96 2.68 24.40
C ALA A 365 -5.03 2.14 25.83
N GLU A 366 -6.04 1.33 26.15
CA GLU A 366 -6.16 0.68 27.45
C GLU A 366 -4.97 -0.25 27.73
N THR A 367 -4.54 -1.00 26.70
CA THR A 367 -3.44 -1.96 26.81
C THR A 367 -2.12 -1.24 27.07
N ILE A 368 -1.78 -0.19 26.32
CA ILE A 368 -0.53 0.54 26.50
C ILE A 368 -0.51 1.31 27.84
N LYS A 369 -1.64 1.86 28.29
CA LYS A 369 -1.80 2.48 29.62
C LYS A 369 -1.55 1.43 30.74
N ASN A 370 -2.00 0.19 30.55
CA ASN A 370 -1.71 -0.90 31.48
C ASN A 370 -0.21 -1.26 31.50
N PHE A 371 0.46 -1.25 30.34
CA PHE A 371 1.90 -1.49 30.28
C PHE A 371 2.69 -0.41 31.02
N ARG A 372 2.28 0.87 30.90
CA ARG A 372 2.86 1.97 31.67
C ARG A 372 2.71 1.74 33.18
N ARG A 373 1.50 1.36 33.64
CA ARG A 373 1.27 1.05 35.09
C ARG A 373 2.15 -0.08 35.60
N LYS A 374 2.52 -1.03 34.74
CA LYS A 374 3.41 -2.15 35.07
C LYS A 374 4.91 -1.80 34.96
N GLY A 375 5.24 -0.59 34.52
CA GLY A 375 6.63 -0.18 34.27
C GLY A 375 7.29 -0.91 33.09
N TRP A 376 6.50 -1.30 32.10
CA TRP A 376 7.00 -2.03 30.93
C TRP A 376 7.39 -1.12 29.75
N ILE A 377 6.92 0.13 29.78
CA ILE A 377 7.21 1.20 28.80
C ILE A 377 7.39 2.53 29.52
#